data_d1419af21109531dcccdb96e0fabff18
#
_entry.id   d1419af21109531dcccdb96e0fabff18
#
_cell.length_a   1.000
_cell.length_b   1.000
_cell.length_c   1.000
_cell.angle_alpha   90.00
_cell.angle_beta   90.00
_cell.angle_gamma   90.00
#
_symmetry.space_group_name_H-M   'P 1'
#
loop_
_entity.id
_entity.type
_entity.pdbx_description
1 polymer ?
#
loop_
_entity_poly.entity_id
_entity_poly.type
_entity_poly.pdbx_seq_one_letter_code
_entity_poly.pdbx_strand_id
1 'polypeptide(L)'
;MKDTKEKVLVIPCSGIGKVQGLIAREVALQVADERLPEHTKTLCLALLVKGDEEAVAAIKASRCITIDGCQKLCSNKNVELAGGTILRSIKVAEAFKDHKGAQPGTATKLETDGWQIVSDLAATGAGEVMAASEGKEQ
;
A
#
# COMPACT_ATOMS: atom_id res chain seq x y z
N MET A 1 19.51 -7.19 10.32
CA MET A 1 19.55 -8.06 9.41
C MET A 1 18.37 -8.83 9.10
N LYS A 2 17.95 -9.71 9.93
CA LYS A 2 16.74 -10.43 9.68
C LYS A 2 15.56 -9.52 9.54
N ASP A 3 15.53 -8.46 10.34
CA ASP A 3 14.40 -7.57 10.34
C ASP A 3 14.16 -6.93 9.00
N THR A 4 15.23 -6.59 8.30
CA THR A 4 15.10 -5.97 7.00
C THR A 4 14.48 -6.91 6.00
N LYS A 5 14.88 -8.17 6.04
CA LYS A 5 14.34 -9.15 5.11
C LYS A 5 12.90 -9.51 5.40
N GLU A 6 12.49 -9.34 6.65
CA GLU A 6 11.15 -9.75 7.05
C GLU A 6 10.14 -8.63 7.00
N LYS A 7 10.57 -7.43 6.65
CA LYS A 7 9.62 -6.34 6.53
C LYS A 7 8.71 -6.55 5.34
N VAL A 8 7.45 -6.22 5.54
CA VAL A 8 6.47 -6.25 4.46
C VAL A 8 6.61 -4.95 3.67
N LEU A 9 6.64 -5.06 2.36
CA LEU A 9 6.72 -3.89 1.50
C LEU A 9 5.32 -3.38 1.20
N VAL A 10 5.11 -2.09 1.42
CA VAL A 10 3.82 -1.45 1.19
C VAL A 10 3.99 -0.53 -0.01
N ILE A 11 3.29 -0.83 -1.09
CA ILE A 11 3.55 -0.18 -2.37
C ILE A 11 2.29 0.51 -2.89
N PRO A 12 2.25 1.84 -2.80
CA PRO A 12 1.11 2.58 -3.35
C PRO A 12 1.29 2.82 -4.84
N CYS A 13 0.17 3.00 -5.54
CA CYS A 13 0.22 3.27 -6.96
C CYS A 13 0.74 4.68 -7.26
N SER A 14 0.64 5.58 -6.30
CA SER A 14 1.11 6.96 -6.46
C SER A 14 0.47 7.67 -7.64
N GLY A 15 -0.77 7.34 -7.95
CA GLY A 15 -1.48 7.98 -9.05
C GLY A 15 -1.66 9.46 -8.81
N ILE A 16 -1.16 10.27 -9.72
CA ILE A 16 -1.24 11.71 -9.61
C ILE A 16 -2.48 12.19 -10.37
N GLY A 17 -3.09 13.27 -9.88
CA GLY A 17 -4.22 13.86 -10.58
C GLY A 17 -5.59 13.45 -10.06
N LYS A 18 -5.66 12.48 -9.15
CA LYS A 18 -6.92 12.07 -8.56
C LYS A 18 -6.77 11.89 -7.06
N VAL A 19 -7.86 12.17 -6.35
CA VAL A 19 -7.84 12.05 -4.89
C VAL A 19 -7.58 10.60 -4.47
N GLN A 20 -8.03 9.63 -5.26
CA GLN A 20 -7.79 8.23 -4.93
C GLN A 20 -6.30 7.89 -4.88
N GLY A 21 -5.52 8.49 -5.77
CA GLY A 21 -4.07 8.29 -5.76
C GLY A 21 -3.43 8.90 -4.52
N LEU A 22 -3.91 10.07 -4.12
CA LEU A 22 -3.41 10.69 -2.90
C LEU A 22 -3.76 9.85 -1.68
N ILE A 23 -4.98 9.31 -1.64
CA ILE A 23 -5.36 8.43 -0.54
C ILE A 23 -4.46 7.20 -0.51
N ALA A 24 -4.19 6.59 -1.66
CA ALA A 24 -3.32 5.42 -1.70
C ALA A 24 -1.95 5.73 -1.12
N ARG A 25 -1.39 6.87 -1.47
CA ARG A 25 -0.10 7.28 -0.97
C ARG A 25 -0.13 7.49 0.55
N GLU A 26 -1.16 8.17 1.04
CA GLU A 26 -1.23 8.47 2.46
C GLU A 26 -1.47 7.20 3.28
N VAL A 27 -2.21 6.23 2.74
CA VAL A 27 -2.38 4.95 3.41
C VAL A 27 -1.02 4.27 3.59
N ALA A 28 -0.22 4.24 2.52
CA ALA A 28 1.09 3.62 2.60
C ALA A 28 1.99 4.31 3.64
N LEU A 29 1.98 5.64 3.64
CA LEU A 29 2.80 6.38 4.58
C LEU A 29 2.31 6.17 6.01
N GLN A 30 1.00 6.13 6.23
CA GLN A 30 0.50 5.92 7.56
C GLN A 30 0.85 4.54 8.10
N VAL A 31 0.79 3.52 7.25
CA VAL A 31 1.17 2.18 7.68
C VAL A 31 2.67 2.12 7.98
N ALA A 32 3.49 2.62 7.06
CA ALA A 32 4.94 2.42 7.16
C ALA A 32 5.62 3.38 8.12
N ASP A 33 5.11 4.61 8.24
CA ASP A 33 5.77 5.61 9.06
C ASP A 33 5.17 5.75 10.44
N GLU A 34 3.89 5.46 10.60
CA GLU A 34 3.21 5.72 11.86
C GLU A 34 2.75 4.48 12.59
N ARG A 35 2.14 3.52 11.88
CA ARG A 35 1.56 2.38 12.57
C ARG A 35 2.54 1.25 12.79
N LEU A 36 3.28 0.88 11.75
CA LEU A 36 4.17 -0.28 11.83
C LEU A 36 5.53 0.01 11.20
N PRO A 37 6.24 1.05 11.69
CA PRO A 37 7.53 1.39 11.07
C PRO A 37 8.59 0.32 11.20
N GLU A 38 8.45 -0.57 12.19
CA GLU A 38 9.43 -1.62 12.38
C GLU A 38 9.11 -2.87 11.58
N HIS A 39 7.90 -2.97 11.04
CA HIS A 39 7.46 -4.16 10.33
C HIS A 39 7.24 -3.94 8.84
N THR A 40 7.22 -2.70 8.40
CA THR A 40 6.91 -2.37 7.02
C THR A 40 7.86 -1.34 6.47
N LYS A 41 7.86 -1.24 5.14
CA LYS A 41 8.69 -0.28 4.42
C LYS A 41 8.00 0.01 3.09
N THR A 42 8.05 1.24 2.63
CA THR A 42 7.50 1.57 1.32
C THR A 42 8.55 1.37 0.24
N LEU A 43 8.08 1.22 -0.99
CA LEU A 43 8.95 1.12 -2.14
C LEU A 43 8.28 1.86 -3.29
N CYS A 44 9.06 2.60 -4.04
CA CYS A 44 8.55 3.41 -5.13
C CYS A 44 8.16 2.53 -6.32
N LEU A 45 6.90 2.59 -6.71
CA LEU A 45 6.41 1.78 -7.82
C LEU A 45 7.16 2.06 -9.11
N ALA A 46 7.57 3.30 -9.32
CA ALA A 46 8.28 3.64 -10.54
C ALA A 46 9.57 2.84 -10.72
N LEU A 47 10.20 2.44 -9.62
CA LEU A 47 11.40 1.62 -9.71
C LEU A 47 11.08 0.25 -10.28
N LEU A 48 9.93 -0.32 -9.93
CA LEU A 48 9.51 -1.59 -10.49
C LEU A 48 9.19 -1.45 -11.97
N VAL A 49 8.52 -0.36 -12.34
CA VAL A 49 8.14 -0.14 -13.72
C VAL A 49 9.38 -0.04 -14.60
N LYS A 50 10.41 0.63 -14.11
CA LYS A 50 11.63 0.77 -14.91
C LYS A 50 12.53 -0.46 -14.86
N GLY A 51 12.22 -1.41 -13.98
CA GLY A 51 13.01 -2.63 -13.90
C GLY A 51 14.27 -2.52 -13.06
N ASP A 52 14.28 -1.62 -12.08
CA ASP A 52 15.43 -1.47 -11.18
C ASP A 52 15.74 -2.81 -10.50
N GLU A 53 16.98 -3.25 -10.61
CA GLU A 53 17.34 -4.60 -10.15
C GLU A 53 17.18 -4.77 -8.65
N GLU A 54 17.55 -3.75 -7.88
CA GLU A 54 17.40 -3.84 -6.43
C GLU A 54 15.95 -3.89 -6.02
N ALA A 55 15.12 -3.08 -6.66
CA ALA A 55 13.70 -3.04 -6.34
C ALA A 55 13.04 -4.37 -6.69
N VAL A 56 13.34 -4.92 -7.86
CA VAL A 56 12.77 -6.20 -8.27
C VAL A 56 13.20 -7.29 -7.32
N ALA A 57 14.48 -7.30 -6.92
CA ALA A 57 14.97 -8.31 -5.99
C ALA A 57 14.28 -8.19 -4.63
N ALA A 58 14.06 -6.97 -4.16
CA ALA A 58 13.36 -6.77 -2.88
C ALA A 58 11.95 -7.29 -2.95
N ILE A 59 11.26 -7.06 -4.07
CA ILE A 59 9.90 -7.54 -4.25
C ILE A 59 9.84 -9.06 -4.22
N LYS A 60 10.77 -9.70 -4.95
CA LYS A 60 10.79 -11.16 -5.00
C LYS A 60 11.03 -11.79 -3.63
N ALA A 61 11.81 -11.12 -2.80
CA ALA A 61 12.19 -11.65 -1.50
C ALA A 61 11.20 -11.31 -0.39
N SER A 62 10.15 -10.56 -0.69
CA SER A 62 9.31 -9.97 0.36
C SER A 62 7.84 -10.29 0.16
N ARG A 63 7.09 -10.15 1.24
CA ARG A 63 5.64 -10.12 1.15
C ARG A 63 5.24 -8.67 0.97
N CYS A 64 4.16 -8.44 0.25
CA CYS A 64 3.80 -7.10 -0.16
C CYS A 64 2.34 -6.79 0.08
N ILE A 65 2.06 -5.52 0.37
CA ILE A 65 0.71 -5.00 0.36
C ILE A 65 0.68 -3.94 -0.72
N THR A 66 -0.24 -4.10 -1.67
CA THR A 66 -0.38 -3.13 -2.75
C THR A 66 -1.59 -2.26 -2.48
N ILE A 67 -1.47 -0.98 -2.82
CA ILE A 67 -2.54 -0.02 -2.60
C ILE A 67 -2.78 0.73 -3.89
N ASP A 68 -3.92 0.48 -4.51
CA ASP A 68 -4.25 1.06 -5.80
C ASP A 68 -5.45 1.99 -5.69
N GLY A 69 -5.32 3.18 -6.27
CA GLY A 69 -6.37 4.16 -6.21
C GLY A 69 -7.53 3.86 -7.15
N CYS A 70 -7.24 3.28 -8.29
CA CYS A 70 -8.28 3.03 -9.29
C CYS A 70 -8.24 1.57 -9.76
N GLN A 71 -9.17 1.24 -10.64
CA GLN A 71 -9.35 -0.15 -11.08
C GLN A 71 -8.25 -0.66 -12.00
N LYS A 72 -7.32 0.18 -12.41
CA LYS A 72 -6.23 -0.28 -13.25
C LYS A 72 -5.20 -1.11 -12.50
N LEU A 73 -5.15 -0.96 -11.17
CA LEU A 73 -4.34 -1.80 -10.29
C LEU A 73 -2.87 -1.83 -10.67
N CYS A 74 -2.30 -0.66 -10.93
CA CYS A 74 -0.91 -0.58 -11.37
C CYS A 74 0.07 -1.18 -10.36
N SER A 75 -0.14 -0.92 -9.07
CA SER A 75 0.74 -1.47 -8.06
C SER A 75 0.63 -3.00 -8.02
N ASN A 76 -0.59 -3.50 -7.95
CA ASN A 76 -0.81 -4.94 -7.87
C ASN A 76 -0.17 -5.66 -9.06
N LYS A 77 -0.43 -5.14 -10.26
CA LYS A 77 0.06 -5.79 -11.47
C LYS A 77 1.58 -5.77 -11.56
N ASN A 78 2.20 -4.66 -11.17
CA ASN A 78 3.64 -4.58 -11.26
C ASN A 78 4.34 -5.43 -10.21
N VAL A 79 3.75 -5.56 -9.02
CA VAL A 79 4.30 -6.46 -8.02
C VAL A 79 4.20 -7.90 -8.49
N GLU A 80 3.09 -8.28 -9.10
CA GLU A 80 2.94 -9.63 -9.65
C GLU A 80 3.96 -9.91 -10.75
N LEU A 81 4.14 -8.94 -11.65
CA LEU A 81 5.12 -9.10 -12.73
C LEU A 81 6.53 -9.26 -12.19
N ALA A 82 6.83 -8.60 -11.09
CA ALA A 82 8.16 -8.69 -10.48
C ALA A 82 8.34 -9.95 -9.65
N GLY A 83 7.30 -10.76 -9.50
CA GLY A 83 7.40 -12.03 -8.79
C GLY A 83 7.16 -11.94 -7.30
N GLY A 84 6.47 -10.90 -6.85
CA GLY A 84 6.22 -10.71 -5.43
C GLY A 84 5.05 -11.53 -4.91
N THR A 85 5.01 -11.68 -3.59
CA THR A 85 3.92 -12.34 -2.90
C THR A 85 3.01 -11.26 -2.30
N ILE A 86 1.76 -11.21 -2.73
CA ILE A 86 0.84 -10.18 -2.28
C ILE A 86 -0.01 -10.70 -1.13
N LEU A 87 0.18 -10.11 0.06
CA LEU A 87 -0.65 -10.42 1.21
C LEU A 87 -2.03 -9.82 1.09
N ARG A 88 -2.10 -8.60 0.62
CA ARG A 88 -3.36 -7.92 0.48
C ARG A 88 -3.27 -6.87 -0.62
N SER A 89 -4.28 -6.84 -1.47
CA SER A 89 -4.44 -5.80 -2.48
C SER A 89 -5.52 -4.85 -1.98
N ILE A 90 -5.12 -3.65 -1.57
CA ILE A 90 -6.05 -2.64 -1.08
C ILE A 90 -6.47 -1.77 -2.25
N LYS A 91 -7.77 -1.68 -2.47
CA LYS A 91 -8.33 -0.93 -3.60
C LYS A 91 -9.11 0.24 -3.04
N VAL A 92 -8.54 1.44 -3.19
CA VAL A 92 -9.16 2.64 -2.63
C VAL A 92 -10.56 2.86 -3.20
N ALA A 93 -10.74 2.58 -4.49
CA ALA A 93 -12.04 2.78 -5.11
C ALA A 93 -13.15 1.99 -4.41
N GLU A 94 -12.82 0.84 -3.86
CA GLU A 94 -13.82 0.04 -3.15
C GLU A 94 -14.20 0.66 -1.82
N ALA A 95 -13.29 1.41 -1.22
CA ALA A 95 -13.59 2.03 0.06
C ALA A 95 -14.69 3.09 -0.08
N PHE A 96 -14.81 3.68 -1.27
CA PHE A 96 -15.86 4.67 -1.47
C PHE A 96 -17.25 4.06 -1.43
N LYS A 97 -17.36 2.75 -1.61
CA LYS A 97 -18.65 2.09 -1.48
C LYS A 97 -19.13 2.09 -0.04
N ASP A 98 -18.19 2.04 0.90
CA ASP A 98 -18.52 2.05 2.31
C ASP A 98 -18.64 3.47 2.86
N HIS A 99 -18.23 4.46 2.08
CA HIS A 99 -18.25 5.87 2.48
C HIS A 99 -19.04 6.68 1.47
N LYS A 100 -20.27 6.26 1.22
CA LYS A 100 -21.13 6.94 0.26
C LYS A 100 -21.35 8.38 0.67
N GLY A 101 -21.27 9.26 -0.31
CA GLY A 101 -21.45 10.67 -0.04
C GLY A 101 -20.24 11.37 0.53
N ALA A 102 -19.15 10.65 0.71
CA ALA A 102 -17.93 11.24 1.25
C ALA A 102 -17.38 12.30 0.31
N GLN A 103 -16.81 13.34 0.89
CA GLN A 103 -16.13 14.38 0.15
C GLN A 103 -14.67 14.35 0.58
N PRO A 104 -13.86 13.52 -0.05
CA PRO A 104 -12.51 13.25 0.46
C PRO A 104 -11.51 14.36 0.21
N GLY A 105 -11.79 15.25 -0.73
CA GLY A 105 -10.86 16.31 -1.06
C GLY A 105 -10.45 16.25 -2.52
N THR A 106 -9.27 16.74 -2.80
CA THR A 106 -8.76 16.82 -4.16
C THR A 106 -7.46 16.02 -4.30
N ALA A 107 -6.90 16.06 -5.49
CA ALA A 107 -5.65 15.35 -5.76
C ALA A 107 -4.48 15.88 -4.94
N THR A 108 -4.60 17.09 -4.40
CA THR A 108 -3.50 17.69 -3.66
C THR A 108 -3.78 17.89 -2.18
N LYS A 109 -5.05 17.75 -1.76
CA LYS A 109 -5.38 18.01 -0.36
C LYS A 109 -6.57 17.17 0.07
N LEU A 110 -6.39 16.42 1.15
CA LEU A 110 -7.48 15.62 1.71
C LEU A 110 -8.27 16.44 2.73
N GLU A 111 -9.58 16.22 2.73
CA GLU A 111 -10.47 16.77 3.74
C GLU A 111 -10.74 15.70 4.80
N THR A 112 -11.57 16.01 5.78
CA THR A 112 -11.83 15.10 6.88
C THR A 112 -12.24 13.70 6.42
N ASP A 113 -13.16 13.63 5.45
CA ASP A 113 -13.61 12.33 4.95
C ASP A 113 -12.48 11.57 4.30
N GLY A 114 -11.59 12.26 3.60
CA GLY A 114 -10.44 11.61 2.98
C GLY A 114 -9.52 11.01 4.02
N TRP A 115 -9.26 11.75 5.09
CA TRP A 115 -8.40 11.24 6.16
C TRP A 115 -9.05 10.07 6.89
N GLN A 116 -10.39 10.07 6.99
CA GLN A 116 -11.08 8.93 7.59
C GLN A 116 -10.88 7.67 6.75
N ILE A 117 -10.99 7.80 5.43
CA ILE A 117 -10.77 6.67 4.54
C ILE A 117 -9.32 6.18 4.66
N VAL A 118 -8.36 7.11 4.73
CA VAL A 118 -6.95 6.73 4.92
C VAL A 118 -6.79 5.93 6.20
N SER A 119 -7.38 6.40 7.29
CA SER A 119 -7.25 5.72 8.57
C SER A 119 -7.84 4.31 8.52
N ASP A 120 -9.01 4.18 7.92
CA ASP A 120 -9.67 2.88 7.83
C ASP A 120 -8.85 1.89 6.99
N LEU A 121 -8.33 2.34 5.86
CA LEU A 121 -7.54 1.47 5.01
C LEU A 121 -6.18 1.15 5.63
N ALA A 122 -5.59 2.11 6.33
CA ALA A 122 -4.33 1.86 7.01
C ALA A 122 -4.51 0.82 8.12
N ALA A 123 -5.64 0.86 8.81
CA ALA A 123 -5.93 -0.15 9.82
C ALA A 123 -6.05 -1.53 9.20
N THR A 124 -6.69 -1.61 8.03
CA THR A 124 -6.79 -2.88 7.30
C THR A 124 -5.40 -3.40 6.94
N GLY A 125 -4.55 -2.54 6.38
CA GLY A 125 -3.21 -2.94 5.99
C GLY A 125 -2.37 -3.38 7.18
N ALA A 126 -2.41 -2.61 8.25
CA ALA A 126 -1.64 -2.95 9.45
C ALA A 126 -2.12 -4.27 10.04
N GLY A 127 -3.43 -4.51 10.02
CA GLY A 127 -3.97 -5.78 10.51
C GLY A 127 -3.47 -6.97 9.72
N GLU A 128 -3.39 -6.81 8.38
CA GLU A 128 -2.89 -7.89 7.54
C GLU A 128 -1.42 -8.19 7.82
N VAL A 129 -0.62 -7.15 8.04
CA VAL A 129 0.79 -7.34 8.33
C VAL A 129 0.95 -8.09 9.65
N MET A 130 0.21 -7.70 10.68
CA MET A 130 0.36 -8.35 11.97
C MET A 130 -0.17 -9.78 11.95
N ALA A 131 -1.26 -10.03 11.23
CA ALA A 131 -1.78 -11.38 11.10
C ALA A 131 -0.78 -12.28 10.39
N ALA A 132 -0.11 -11.77 9.36
CA ALA A 132 0.89 -12.55 8.63
C ALA A 132 2.10 -12.85 9.52
N SER A 133 2.49 -11.89 10.37
CA SER A 133 3.61 -12.11 11.28
C SER A 133 3.28 -13.20 12.29
N GLU A 134 2.05 -13.19 12.82
CA GLU A 134 1.64 -14.20 13.77
C GLU A 134 1.56 -15.58 13.13
N GLY A 135 0.99 -15.64 11.92
CA GLY A 135 0.91 -16.91 11.21
C GLY A 135 2.27 -17.46 10.87
N LYS A 136 3.22 -16.58 10.62
CA LYS A 136 4.57 -16.99 10.28
C LYS A 136 5.24 -17.70 11.45
N GLU A 137 4.91 -17.32 12.66
CA GLU A 137 5.53 -17.89 13.83
C GLU A 137 5.03 -19.28 14.14
N GLN A 138 3.93 -19.66 13.54
CA GLN A 138 3.39 -21.00 13.72
C GLN A 138 4.00 -21.97 12.75
#